data_2360f96f1b4af22a84e2d6230af238d9
#
_entry.id   2360f96f1b4af22a84e2d6230af238d9
#
_cell.length_a   1.000
_cell.length_b   1.000
_cell.length_c   1.000
_cell.angle_alpha   90.00
_cell.angle_beta   90.00
_cell.angle_gamma   90.00
#
_symmetry.space_group_name_H-M   'P 1'
#
loop_
_entity.id
_entity.type
_entity.pdbx_description
1 polymer ?
#
loop_
_entity_poly.entity_id
_entity_poly.type
_entity_poly.pdbx_seq_one_letter_code
_entity_poly.pdbx_strand_id
1 'polypeptide(L)'
;VRPWWLLFLLFACRAQGLPEAYALLETGRLEALRQVAQGGGYAALLAGSRLAQREEVPLAERAEYAWRYALFLEGVRALEPGWEAKPAWRVAAPLLEGAKDPRAFSAWERLLPEPEAVAALLRLGEGERLWEALFRGRAYEALLNALPPGERPDLRAQALFRLGRYREALPFYRAWAEADPRGYLGLGYALWRLGQRKEALVAFARYDHPEARLGQGRVLEEMGLWLEAVAAYRRSTPEGLWRATALLERLGLRKEALELYLNLAQGDSLYADDAALRAYVLAGELGLEEAREEAYARLQGGLGLLLGKTPPPPPPAPEGPPPPEAPQVAALVAAGKEAYARGEVRYALWTRPRDWPSLVPLFYRLGMYREGIRAAWPTALAYPRPHRDWVEAYARKEGLDPDLLYALLHVESRFDPQAVSPTGALGLAQFLRGTWADVARMLGEPPADPFDPESAIRYAARYLAWLLERCGAFAGLERVACALTAYNGGIGYTLRGIAQQGGLYPFLRFQERDEPREYLAKVLSAYAAYRAIP
;
A
#
# COMPACT_ATOMS: atom_id res chain seq x y z
N VAL A 1 -6.50 34.58 -28.26
CA VAL A 1 -7.08 35.62 -27.39
C VAL A 1 -7.88 34.91 -26.32
N ARG A 2 -7.29 34.72 -25.13
CA ARG A 2 -8.02 34.19 -23.97
C ARG A 2 -8.92 35.33 -23.44
N PRO A 3 -10.23 35.11 -23.27
CA PRO A 3 -11.11 36.18 -22.82
C PRO A 3 -10.88 36.46 -21.33
N TRP A 4 -10.50 37.67 -21.02
CA TRP A 4 -10.25 38.22 -19.69
C TRP A 4 -11.45 38.16 -18.73
N TRP A 5 -12.67 37.94 -19.24
CA TRP A 5 -13.87 37.77 -18.42
C TRP A 5 -13.93 36.44 -17.64
N LEU A 6 -13.17 35.42 -18.07
CA LEU A 6 -13.01 34.18 -17.28
C LEU A 6 -12.22 34.39 -15.98
N LEU A 7 -11.33 35.37 -15.93
CA LEU A 7 -10.62 35.77 -14.71
C LEU A 7 -11.53 36.56 -13.74
N PHE A 8 -12.49 37.34 -14.24
CA PHE A 8 -13.45 38.06 -13.40
C PHE A 8 -14.48 37.13 -12.73
N LEU A 9 -14.90 36.06 -13.39
CA LEU A 9 -15.78 35.04 -12.81
C LEU A 9 -15.09 34.22 -11.71
N LEU A 10 -13.77 34.02 -11.80
CA LEU A 10 -12.96 33.40 -10.74
C LEU A 10 -12.81 34.29 -9.48
N PHE A 11 -12.95 35.64 -9.63
CA PHE A 11 -12.89 36.58 -8.52
C PHE A 11 -14.25 36.79 -7.83
N ALA A 12 -15.37 36.66 -8.54
CA ALA A 12 -16.70 36.92 -7.98
C ALA A 12 -17.15 35.81 -6.97
N CYS A 13 -16.67 34.56 -7.12
CA CYS A 13 -16.97 33.50 -6.18
C CYS A 13 -16.06 33.46 -4.94
N ARG A 14 -14.98 34.24 -4.90
CA ARG A 14 -14.17 34.42 -3.68
C ARG A 14 -14.84 35.30 -2.63
N ALA A 15 -15.94 35.97 -2.96
CA ALA A 15 -16.66 36.88 -2.06
C ALA A 15 -17.69 36.17 -1.16
N GLN A 16 -18.13 34.96 -1.49
CA GLN A 16 -18.95 34.15 -0.59
C GLN A 16 -18.04 33.26 0.26
N GLY A 17 -18.16 33.33 1.57
CA GLY A 17 -17.43 32.44 2.47
C GLY A 17 -17.78 30.98 2.19
N LEU A 18 -16.88 30.02 2.46
CA LEU A 18 -17.17 28.59 2.32
C LEU A 18 -18.42 28.16 3.08
N PRO A 19 -18.69 28.64 4.31
CA PRO A 19 -19.93 28.30 5.03
C PRO A 19 -21.22 28.67 4.25
N GLU A 20 -21.24 29.81 3.58
CA GLU A 20 -22.38 30.25 2.75
C GLU A 20 -22.55 29.36 1.51
N ALA A 21 -21.46 29.00 0.84
CA ALA A 21 -21.50 28.09 -0.30
C ALA A 21 -22.08 26.71 0.10
N TYR A 22 -21.71 26.21 1.26
CA TYR A 22 -22.26 24.94 1.77
C TYR A 22 -23.71 25.08 2.26
N ALA A 23 -24.11 26.24 2.80
CA ALA A 23 -25.50 26.50 3.13
C ALA A 23 -26.37 26.49 1.86
N LEU A 24 -25.93 27.13 0.78
CA LEU A 24 -26.61 27.08 -0.53
C LEU A 24 -26.65 25.64 -1.09
N LEU A 25 -25.56 24.91 -1.01
CA LEU A 25 -25.50 23.51 -1.42
C LEU A 25 -26.54 22.65 -0.70
N GLU A 26 -26.72 22.86 0.60
CA GLU A 26 -27.66 22.11 1.44
C GLU A 26 -29.13 22.38 1.08
N THR A 27 -29.46 23.52 0.49
CA THR A 27 -30.82 23.81 0.02
C THR A 27 -31.29 22.85 -1.06
N GLY A 28 -30.35 22.27 -1.84
CA GLY A 28 -30.66 21.39 -2.96
C GLY A 28 -31.39 22.05 -4.13
N ARG A 29 -31.64 23.37 -4.07
CA ARG A 29 -32.32 24.13 -5.13
C ARG A 29 -31.44 24.23 -6.37
N LEU A 30 -32.03 24.07 -7.56
CA LEU A 30 -31.30 24.05 -8.82
C LEU A 30 -30.42 25.31 -9.02
N GLU A 31 -30.99 26.51 -8.78
CA GLU A 31 -30.28 27.78 -8.92
C GLU A 31 -29.10 27.90 -7.93
N ALA A 32 -29.32 27.48 -6.67
CA ALA A 32 -28.28 27.49 -5.64
C ALA A 32 -27.15 26.52 -6.00
N LEU A 33 -27.47 25.32 -6.50
CA LEU A 33 -26.47 24.34 -6.96
C LEU A 33 -25.67 24.90 -8.14
N ARG A 34 -26.34 25.54 -9.11
CA ARG A 34 -25.66 26.17 -10.26
C ARG A 34 -24.71 27.29 -9.80
N GLN A 35 -25.17 28.14 -8.87
CA GLN A 35 -24.33 29.21 -8.32
C GLN A 35 -23.07 28.64 -7.64
N VAL A 36 -23.20 27.61 -6.81
CA VAL A 36 -22.05 26.99 -6.13
C VAL A 36 -21.14 26.26 -7.13
N ALA A 37 -21.69 25.58 -8.14
CA ALA A 37 -20.92 24.83 -9.13
C ALA A 37 -20.06 25.72 -10.05
N GLN A 38 -20.41 26.99 -10.20
CA GLN A 38 -19.59 27.99 -10.91
C GLN A 38 -18.39 28.47 -10.09
N GLY A 39 -18.36 28.17 -8.80
CA GLY A 39 -17.25 28.50 -7.91
C GLY A 39 -16.07 27.56 -8.04
N GLY A 40 -15.17 27.65 -7.07
CA GLY A 40 -14.04 26.73 -6.91
C GLY A 40 -14.18 25.86 -5.67
N GLY A 41 -13.20 24.98 -5.46
CA GLY A 41 -13.13 24.16 -4.26
C GLY A 41 -13.97 22.90 -4.31
N TYR A 42 -13.98 22.21 -3.18
CA TYR A 42 -14.75 20.97 -3.02
C TYR A 42 -16.26 21.21 -3.06
N ALA A 43 -16.72 22.38 -2.57
CA ALA A 43 -18.13 22.76 -2.65
C ALA A 43 -18.66 22.74 -4.10
N ALA A 44 -17.88 23.29 -5.05
CA ALA A 44 -18.25 23.30 -6.46
C ALA A 44 -18.34 21.89 -7.06
N LEU A 45 -17.42 21.00 -6.69
CA LEU A 45 -17.47 19.59 -7.11
C LEU A 45 -18.72 18.87 -6.58
N LEU A 46 -19.08 19.09 -5.31
CA LEU A 46 -20.29 18.52 -4.71
C LEU A 46 -21.56 19.05 -5.38
N ALA A 47 -21.63 20.37 -5.63
CA ALA A 47 -22.76 20.97 -6.35
C ALA A 47 -22.88 20.37 -7.75
N GLY A 48 -21.77 20.26 -8.48
CA GLY A 48 -21.72 19.63 -9.79
C GLY A 48 -22.18 18.17 -9.75
N SER A 49 -21.74 17.37 -8.76
CA SER A 49 -22.17 15.97 -8.61
C SER A 49 -23.69 15.83 -8.40
N ARG A 50 -24.31 16.78 -7.70
CA ARG A 50 -25.77 16.83 -7.52
C ARG A 50 -26.49 17.27 -8.81
N LEU A 51 -25.93 18.26 -9.52
CA LEU A 51 -26.46 18.70 -10.83
C LEU A 51 -26.38 17.59 -11.89
N ALA A 52 -25.34 16.75 -11.84
CA ALA A 52 -25.19 15.61 -12.75
C ALA A 52 -26.36 14.62 -12.68
N GLN A 53 -27.08 14.58 -11.55
CA GLN A 53 -28.22 13.70 -11.31
C GLN A 53 -29.59 14.36 -11.63
N ARG A 54 -29.61 15.61 -12.07
CA ARG A 54 -30.82 16.38 -12.35
C ARG A 54 -31.14 16.35 -13.84
N GLU A 55 -32.30 15.83 -14.20
CA GLU A 55 -32.73 15.71 -15.61
C GLU A 55 -32.95 17.07 -16.27
N GLU A 56 -33.26 18.09 -15.48
CA GLU A 56 -33.43 19.47 -15.97
C GLU A 56 -32.13 20.15 -16.42
N VAL A 57 -30.96 19.55 -16.08
CA VAL A 57 -29.65 20.04 -16.52
C VAL A 57 -29.31 19.39 -17.86
N PRO A 58 -28.80 20.17 -18.85
CA PRO A 58 -28.39 19.64 -20.14
C PRO A 58 -27.40 18.47 -20.01
N LEU A 59 -27.56 17.44 -20.84
CA LEU A 59 -26.77 16.20 -20.75
C LEU A 59 -25.26 16.45 -20.78
N ALA A 60 -24.77 17.36 -21.64
CA ALA A 60 -23.36 17.70 -21.74
C ALA A 60 -22.80 18.33 -20.44
N GLU A 61 -23.60 19.20 -19.77
CA GLU A 61 -23.23 19.76 -18.47
C GLU A 61 -23.18 18.67 -17.39
N ARG A 62 -24.20 17.80 -17.37
CA ARG A 62 -24.23 16.66 -16.42
C ARG A 62 -23.01 15.77 -16.57
N ALA A 63 -22.62 15.47 -17.81
CA ALA A 63 -21.46 14.66 -18.12
C ALA A 63 -20.17 15.31 -17.62
N GLU A 64 -20.01 16.62 -17.82
CA GLU A 64 -18.84 17.38 -17.35
C GLU A 64 -18.75 17.41 -15.82
N TYR A 65 -19.86 17.68 -15.13
CA TYR A 65 -19.89 17.70 -13.67
C TYR A 65 -19.58 16.32 -13.07
N ALA A 66 -20.18 15.26 -13.62
CA ALA A 66 -19.90 13.90 -13.17
C ALA A 66 -18.44 13.49 -13.39
N TRP A 67 -17.86 13.85 -14.53
CA TRP A 67 -16.47 13.60 -14.87
C TRP A 67 -15.51 14.27 -13.86
N ARG A 68 -15.70 15.56 -13.59
CA ARG A 68 -14.85 16.30 -12.64
C ARG A 68 -14.89 15.72 -11.24
N TYR A 69 -16.07 15.35 -10.77
CA TYR A 69 -16.23 14.74 -9.46
C TYR A 69 -15.57 13.36 -9.38
N ALA A 70 -15.74 12.54 -10.41
CA ALA A 70 -15.12 11.21 -10.46
C ALA A 70 -13.58 11.29 -10.51
N LEU A 71 -13.01 12.24 -11.28
CA LEU A 71 -11.56 12.48 -11.30
C LEU A 71 -11.02 12.92 -9.94
N PHE A 72 -11.74 13.78 -9.23
CA PHE A 72 -11.35 14.17 -7.88
C PHE A 72 -11.29 12.98 -6.94
N LEU A 73 -12.34 12.15 -6.91
CA LEU A 73 -12.38 10.96 -6.07
C LEU A 73 -11.27 9.97 -6.42
N GLU A 74 -10.96 9.79 -7.71
CA GLU A 74 -9.85 8.97 -8.15
C GLU A 74 -8.48 9.53 -7.68
N GLY A 75 -8.30 10.84 -7.76
CA GLY A 75 -7.09 11.52 -7.32
C GLY A 75 -6.85 11.40 -5.81
N VAL A 76 -7.89 11.58 -5.01
CA VAL A 76 -7.78 11.47 -3.54
C VAL A 76 -7.72 10.02 -3.05
N ARG A 77 -8.14 9.04 -3.84
CA ARG A 77 -8.00 7.61 -3.51
C ARG A 77 -6.54 7.20 -3.24
N ALA A 78 -5.59 7.86 -3.88
CA ALA A 78 -4.17 7.64 -3.60
C ALA A 78 -3.81 7.97 -2.14
N LEU A 79 -4.54 8.89 -1.51
CA LEU A 79 -4.37 9.31 -0.12
C LEU A 79 -5.16 8.42 0.85
N GLU A 80 -6.34 7.95 0.43
CA GLU A 80 -7.23 7.12 1.25
C GLU A 80 -7.83 5.95 0.43
N PRO A 81 -7.31 4.71 0.59
CA PRO A 81 -7.79 3.54 -0.17
C PRO A 81 -9.26 3.18 0.04
N GLY A 82 -9.89 3.65 1.12
CA GLY A 82 -11.31 3.44 1.40
C GLY A 82 -12.27 4.31 0.55
N TRP A 83 -11.75 5.32 -0.13
CA TRP A 83 -12.56 6.15 -1.03
C TRP A 83 -12.70 5.48 -2.40
N GLU A 84 -13.91 5.02 -2.68
CA GLU A 84 -14.20 4.39 -3.96
C GLU A 84 -14.64 5.42 -4.99
N ALA A 85 -13.84 5.61 -6.04
CA ALA A 85 -14.23 6.42 -7.19
C ALA A 85 -15.23 5.72 -8.11
N LYS A 86 -15.39 4.39 -8.02
CA LYS A 86 -16.28 3.61 -8.87
C LYS A 86 -17.74 4.08 -8.89
N PRO A 87 -18.38 4.42 -7.74
CA PRO A 87 -19.75 4.95 -7.77
C PRO A 87 -19.90 6.21 -8.61
N ALA A 88 -18.90 7.12 -8.56
CA ALA A 88 -18.91 8.33 -9.38
C ALA A 88 -18.68 8.02 -10.86
N TRP A 89 -17.81 7.06 -11.19
CA TRP A 89 -17.62 6.61 -12.56
C TRP A 89 -18.86 5.93 -13.15
N ARG A 90 -19.65 5.19 -12.34
CA ARG A 90 -20.95 4.63 -12.78
C ARG A 90 -21.98 5.71 -13.16
N VAL A 91 -21.84 6.92 -12.60
CA VAL A 91 -22.67 8.07 -13.01
C VAL A 91 -22.07 8.76 -14.24
N ALA A 92 -20.75 8.98 -14.26
CA ALA A 92 -20.08 9.73 -15.32
C ALA A 92 -20.06 9.00 -16.67
N ALA A 93 -19.78 7.70 -16.68
CA ALA A 93 -19.57 6.94 -17.91
C ALA A 93 -20.81 6.93 -18.85
N PRO A 94 -22.03 6.59 -18.39
CA PRO A 94 -23.20 6.62 -19.26
C PRO A 94 -23.61 8.04 -19.68
N LEU A 95 -23.37 9.06 -18.86
CA LEU A 95 -23.63 10.46 -19.24
C LEU A 95 -22.70 10.91 -20.37
N LEU A 96 -21.41 10.57 -20.27
CA LEU A 96 -20.43 10.86 -21.32
C LEU A 96 -20.76 10.10 -22.62
N GLU A 97 -21.13 8.82 -22.53
CA GLU A 97 -21.55 8.04 -23.71
C GLU A 97 -22.79 8.65 -24.37
N GLY A 98 -23.82 8.99 -23.60
CA GLY A 98 -25.04 9.64 -24.11
C GLY A 98 -24.77 11.02 -24.73
N ALA A 99 -23.81 11.78 -24.19
CA ALA A 99 -23.36 13.05 -24.74
C ALA A 99 -22.41 12.92 -25.96
N LYS A 100 -22.06 11.68 -26.35
CA LYS A 100 -21.07 11.37 -27.38
C LYS A 100 -19.70 12.01 -27.11
N ASP A 101 -19.33 12.09 -25.84
CA ASP A 101 -18.06 12.66 -25.39
C ASP A 101 -16.91 11.66 -25.60
N PRO A 102 -15.77 12.07 -26.19
CA PRO A 102 -14.64 11.18 -26.45
C PRO A 102 -14.03 10.57 -25.17
N ARG A 103 -14.30 11.13 -24.00
CA ARG A 103 -13.88 10.61 -22.69
C ARG A 103 -14.67 9.39 -22.23
N ALA A 104 -15.80 9.08 -22.87
CA ALA A 104 -16.69 7.95 -22.50
C ALA A 104 -15.92 6.63 -22.39
N PHE A 105 -15.07 6.32 -23.39
CA PHE A 105 -14.25 5.11 -23.36
C PHE A 105 -13.37 5.02 -22.09
N SER A 106 -12.67 6.10 -21.76
CA SER A 106 -11.81 6.14 -20.56
C SER A 106 -12.60 6.08 -19.26
N ALA A 107 -13.84 6.58 -19.23
CA ALA A 107 -14.70 6.48 -18.06
C ALA A 107 -15.17 5.03 -17.84
N TRP A 108 -15.57 4.33 -18.89
CA TRP A 108 -15.96 2.92 -18.83
C TRP A 108 -14.77 2.00 -18.49
N GLU A 109 -13.56 2.28 -19.00
CA GLU A 109 -12.35 1.53 -18.67
C GLU A 109 -12.10 1.44 -17.15
N ARG A 110 -12.41 2.50 -16.40
CA ARG A 110 -12.24 2.54 -14.93
C ARG A 110 -13.21 1.64 -14.17
N LEU A 111 -14.28 1.21 -14.81
CA LEU A 111 -15.28 0.31 -14.23
C LEU A 111 -15.03 -1.17 -14.52
N LEU A 112 -14.03 -1.49 -15.34
CA LEU A 112 -13.69 -2.89 -15.61
C LEU A 112 -13.34 -3.63 -14.30
N PRO A 113 -13.70 -4.91 -14.18
CA PRO A 113 -14.33 -5.79 -15.19
C PRO A 113 -15.87 -5.86 -15.11
N GLU A 114 -16.56 -4.80 -14.70
CA GLU A 114 -18.04 -4.79 -14.59
C GLU A 114 -18.69 -5.12 -15.94
N PRO A 115 -19.77 -5.95 -15.99
CA PRO A 115 -20.39 -6.38 -17.25
C PRO A 115 -20.87 -5.24 -18.15
N GLU A 116 -21.44 -4.18 -17.54
CA GLU A 116 -21.89 -3.00 -18.26
C GLU A 116 -20.73 -2.25 -18.91
N ALA A 117 -19.58 -2.15 -18.21
CA ALA A 117 -18.38 -1.51 -18.73
C ALA A 117 -17.80 -2.31 -19.90
N VAL A 118 -17.76 -3.63 -19.79
CA VAL A 118 -17.33 -4.51 -20.89
C VAL A 118 -18.23 -4.30 -22.13
N ALA A 119 -19.56 -4.33 -21.94
CA ALA A 119 -20.51 -4.14 -23.04
C ALA A 119 -20.36 -2.75 -23.69
N ALA A 120 -20.17 -1.70 -22.91
CA ALA A 120 -19.96 -0.35 -23.40
C ALA A 120 -18.65 -0.21 -24.19
N LEU A 121 -17.56 -0.77 -23.66
CA LEU A 121 -16.26 -0.71 -24.34
C LEU A 121 -16.26 -1.48 -25.67
N LEU A 122 -16.97 -2.60 -25.74
CA LEU A 122 -17.15 -3.35 -27.00
C LEU A 122 -17.95 -2.56 -28.06
N ARG A 123 -18.81 -1.60 -27.64
CA ARG A 123 -19.51 -0.69 -28.55
C ARG A 123 -18.67 0.51 -28.96
N LEU A 124 -17.84 1.03 -28.05
CA LEU A 124 -17.14 2.30 -28.19
C LEU A 124 -15.75 2.18 -28.77
N GLY A 125 -15.14 1.00 -28.72
CA GLY A 125 -13.76 0.79 -29.11
C GLY A 125 -13.54 -0.45 -29.93
N GLU A 126 -12.45 -0.46 -30.69
CA GLU A 126 -11.99 -1.58 -31.51
C GLU A 126 -10.45 -1.66 -31.48
N GLY A 127 -9.93 -2.77 -31.95
CA GLY A 127 -8.49 -2.98 -32.11
C GLY A 127 -7.69 -2.89 -30.80
N GLU A 128 -6.46 -2.43 -30.93
CA GLU A 128 -5.45 -2.41 -29.89
C GLU A 128 -5.89 -1.72 -28.59
N ARG A 129 -6.50 -0.55 -28.71
CA ARG A 129 -6.96 0.22 -27.54
C ARG A 129 -7.98 -0.55 -26.71
N LEU A 130 -8.91 -1.24 -27.36
CA LEU A 130 -9.93 -2.07 -26.68
C LEU A 130 -9.25 -3.27 -26.01
N TRP A 131 -8.38 -3.99 -26.72
CA TRP A 131 -7.75 -5.19 -26.19
C TRP A 131 -6.88 -4.90 -24.97
N GLU A 132 -6.09 -3.83 -25.01
CA GLU A 132 -5.28 -3.41 -23.87
C GLU A 132 -6.12 -2.97 -22.69
N ALA A 133 -7.23 -2.24 -22.92
CA ALA A 133 -8.14 -1.84 -21.86
C ALA A 133 -8.75 -3.07 -21.15
N LEU A 134 -9.27 -4.04 -21.93
CA LEU A 134 -9.83 -5.28 -21.40
C LEU A 134 -8.78 -6.10 -20.63
N PHE A 135 -7.54 -6.15 -21.12
CA PHE A 135 -6.44 -6.84 -20.44
C PHE A 135 -6.09 -6.17 -19.11
N ARG A 136 -5.84 -4.85 -19.10
CA ARG A 136 -5.53 -4.08 -17.89
C ARG A 136 -6.66 -4.15 -16.86
N GLY A 137 -7.91 -4.09 -17.33
CA GLY A 137 -9.10 -4.20 -16.52
C GLY A 137 -9.44 -5.63 -16.07
N ARG A 138 -8.60 -6.63 -16.40
CA ARG A 138 -8.79 -8.05 -16.06
C ARG A 138 -10.06 -8.69 -16.63
N ALA A 139 -10.65 -8.13 -17.66
CA ALA A 139 -11.79 -8.68 -18.38
C ALA A 139 -11.31 -9.73 -19.42
N TYR A 140 -10.60 -10.76 -18.96
CA TYR A 140 -9.86 -11.69 -19.81
C TYR A 140 -10.74 -12.49 -20.77
N GLU A 141 -11.92 -12.95 -20.33
CA GLU A 141 -12.84 -13.67 -21.23
C GLU A 141 -13.36 -12.76 -22.35
N ALA A 142 -13.72 -11.52 -22.03
CA ALA A 142 -14.15 -10.55 -23.03
C ALA A 142 -13.02 -10.23 -24.03
N LEU A 143 -11.79 -10.10 -23.53
CA LEU A 143 -10.60 -9.93 -24.37
C LEU A 143 -10.42 -11.11 -25.34
N LEU A 144 -10.51 -12.34 -24.85
CA LEU A 144 -10.34 -13.54 -25.69
C LEU A 144 -11.38 -13.63 -26.81
N ASN A 145 -12.62 -13.18 -26.53
CA ASN A 145 -13.69 -13.11 -27.50
C ASN A 145 -13.53 -11.96 -28.51
N ALA A 146 -12.93 -10.83 -28.08
CA ALA A 146 -12.71 -9.66 -28.93
C ALA A 146 -11.46 -9.76 -29.81
N LEU A 147 -10.50 -10.62 -29.45
CA LEU A 147 -9.27 -10.81 -30.21
C LEU A 147 -9.53 -11.64 -31.47
N PRO A 148 -9.21 -11.15 -32.68
CA PRO A 148 -9.26 -11.96 -33.89
C PRO A 148 -8.29 -13.15 -33.80
N PRO A 149 -8.55 -14.24 -34.52
CA PRO A 149 -7.62 -15.37 -34.60
C PRO A 149 -6.25 -14.92 -35.14
N GLY A 150 -5.16 -15.32 -34.44
CA GLY A 150 -3.79 -14.99 -34.84
C GLY A 150 -3.27 -13.63 -34.36
N GLU A 151 -4.14 -12.73 -33.94
CA GLU A 151 -3.75 -11.43 -33.41
C GLU A 151 -3.29 -11.51 -31.95
N ARG A 152 -2.30 -10.68 -31.58
CA ARG A 152 -1.80 -10.49 -30.22
C ARG A 152 -1.63 -11.80 -29.43
N PRO A 153 -0.78 -12.74 -29.90
CA PRO A 153 -0.54 -14.00 -29.18
C PRO A 153 -0.04 -13.76 -27.75
N ASP A 154 0.65 -12.65 -27.51
CA ASP A 154 1.10 -12.21 -26.19
C ASP A 154 -0.06 -11.94 -25.23
N LEU A 155 -1.05 -11.13 -25.63
CA LEU A 155 -2.23 -10.84 -24.80
C LEU A 155 -3.10 -12.09 -24.60
N ARG A 156 -3.27 -12.87 -25.67
CA ARG A 156 -4.07 -14.11 -25.62
C ARG A 156 -3.45 -15.12 -24.66
N ALA A 157 -2.14 -15.35 -24.77
CA ALA A 157 -1.40 -16.26 -23.88
C ALA A 157 -1.50 -15.82 -22.41
N GLN A 158 -1.26 -14.54 -22.15
CA GLN A 158 -1.32 -14.00 -20.81
C GLN A 158 -2.73 -14.04 -20.22
N ALA A 159 -3.77 -13.72 -20.99
CA ALA A 159 -5.17 -13.80 -20.55
C ALA A 159 -5.54 -15.24 -20.16
N LEU A 160 -5.23 -16.22 -21.01
CA LEU A 160 -5.44 -17.64 -20.72
C LEU A 160 -4.69 -18.10 -19.46
N PHE A 161 -3.45 -17.63 -19.30
CA PHE A 161 -2.65 -17.92 -18.10
C PHE A 161 -3.32 -17.34 -16.82
N ARG A 162 -3.81 -16.11 -16.87
CA ARG A 162 -4.51 -15.46 -15.74
C ARG A 162 -5.83 -16.15 -15.38
N LEU A 163 -6.48 -16.79 -16.37
CA LEU A 163 -7.67 -17.62 -16.17
C LEU A 163 -7.36 -19.05 -15.69
N GLY A 164 -6.09 -19.42 -15.51
CA GLY A 164 -5.68 -20.76 -15.14
C GLY A 164 -5.72 -21.80 -16.29
N ARG A 165 -6.02 -21.35 -17.50
CA ARG A 165 -6.14 -22.18 -18.71
C ARG A 165 -4.76 -22.43 -19.33
N TYR A 166 -3.83 -22.95 -18.51
CA TYR A 166 -2.40 -23.04 -18.86
C TYR A 166 -2.13 -23.87 -20.12
N ARG A 167 -2.85 -24.99 -20.30
CA ARG A 167 -2.66 -25.85 -21.48
C ARG A 167 -3.03 -25.13 -22.77
N GLU A 168 -4.11 -24.35 -22.74
CA GLU A 168 -4.56 -23.56 -23.88
C GLU A 168 -3.65 -22.37 -24.17
N ALA A 169 -2.93 -21.85 -23.17
CA ALA A 169 -1.97 -20.76 -23.34
C ALA A 169 -0.71 -21.17 -24.09
N LEU A 170 -0.30 -22.47 -24.04
CA LEU A 170 0.98 -22.94 -24.58
C LEU A 170 1.20 -22.59 -26.06
N PRO A 171 0.27 -22.84 -27.00
CA PRO A 171 0.49 -22.51 -28.41
C PRO A 171 0.71 -21.01 -28.63
N PHE A 172 0.02 -20.16 -27.91
CA PHE A 172 0.16 -18.71 -28.02
C PHE A 172 1.46 -18.19 -27.40
N TYR A 173 1.91 -18.77 -26.28
CA TYR A 173 3.24 -18.47 -25.75
C TYR A 173 4.35 -18.89 -26.71
N ARG A 174 4.23 -20.04 -27.41
CA ARG A 174 5.18 -20.45 -28.42
C ARG A 174 5.23 -19.50 -29.61
N ALA A 175 4.07 -19.12 -30.13
CA ALA A 175 3.96 -18.13 -31.20
C ALA A 175 4.55 -16.76 -30.79
N TRP A 176 4.29 -16.34 -29.57
CA TRP A 176 4.90 -15.11 -29.05
C TRP A 176 6.42 -15.25 -28.91
N ALA A 177 6.91 -16.37 -28.39
CA ALA A 177 8.34 -16.61 -28.18
C ALA A 177 9.15 -16.69 -29.49
N GLU A 178 8.53 -17.03 -30.62
CA GLU A 178 9.13 -16.98 -31.95
C GLU A 178 9.42 -15.55 -32.41
N ALA A 179 8.54 -14.61 -32.03
CA ALA A 179 8.68 -13.20 -32.37
C ALA A 179 9.43 -12.39 -31.30
N ASP A 180 9.33 -12.76 -30.03
CA ASP A 180 9.90 -12.05 -28.91
C ASP A 180 10.31 -13.04 -27.80
N PRO A 181 11.61 -13.06 -27.39
CA PRO A 181 12.11 -13.95 -26.36
C PRO A 181 11.39 -13.85 -25.00
N ARG A 182 10.72 -12.74 -24.71
CA ARG A 182 9.88 -12.58 -23.51
C ARG A 182 8.78 -13.63 -23.41
N GLY A 183 8.32 -14.16 -24.55
CA GLY A 183 7.36 -15.26 -24.61
C GLY A 183 7.83 -16.52 -23.90
N TYR A 184 9.15 -16.80 -23.90
CA TYR A 184 9.72 -17.95 -23.20
C TYR A 184 9.55 -17.87 -21.68
N LEU A 185 9.52 -16.67 -21.10
CA LEU A 185 9.23 -16.50 -19.67
C LEU A 185 7.84 -17.02 -19.32
N GLY A 186 6.83 -16.57 -20.05
CA GLY A 186 5.44 -17.02 -19.86
C GLY A 186 5.25 -18.50 -20.18
N LEU A 187 5.90 -19.00 -21.24
CA LEU A 187 5.92 -20.43 -21.59
C LEU A 187 6.48 -21.28 -20.44
N GLY A 188 7.60 -20.87 -19.87
CA GLY A 188 8.23 -21.55 -18.74
C GLY A 188 7.30 -21.64 -17.53
N TYR A 189 6.66 -20.53 -17.15
CA TYR A 189 5.69 -20.53 -16.07
C TYR A 189 4.45 -21.39 -16.37
N ALA A 190 3.91 -21.36 -17.58
CA ALA A 190 2.78 -22.19 -17.96
C ALA A 190 3.10 -23.69 -17.90
N LEU A 191 4.26 -24.10 -18.41
CA LEU A 191 4.76 -25.47 -18.34
C LEU A 191 4.98 -25.90 -16.87
N TRP A 192 5.55 -25.04 -16.04
CA TRP A 192 5.73 -25.32 -14.62
C TRP A 192 4.40 -25.53 -13.90
N ARG A 193 3.40 -24.66 -14.15
CA ARG A 193 2.04 -24.83 -13.61
C ARG A 193 1.37 -26.14 -14.02
N LEU A 194 1.74 -26.68 -15.18
CA LEU A 194 1.29 -28.00 -15.67
C LEU A 194 2.13 -29.17 -15.13
N GLY A 195 3.12 -28.93 -14.28
CA GLY A 195 4.02 -29.95 -13.75
C GLY A 195 5.10 -30.42 -14.73
N GLN A 196 5.20 -29.83 -15.90
CA GLN A 196 6.19 -30.15 -16.95
C GLN A 196 7.53 -29.45 -16.64
N ARG A 197 8.19 -29.90 -15.55
CA ARG A 197 9.37 -29.22 -14.99
C ARG A 197 10.55 -29.15 -15.95
N LYS A 198 10.84 -30.27 -16.66
CA LYS A 198 11.98 -30.31 -17.59
C LYS A 198 11.80 -29.35 -18.77
N GLU A 199 10.61 -29.34 -19.33
CA GLU A 199 10.25 -28.43 -20.44
C GLU A 199 10.24 -26.98 -19.98
N ALA A 200 9.80 -26.71 -18.74
CA ALA A 200 9.85 -25.38 -18.15
C ALA A 200 11.30 -24.86 -18.03
N LEU A 201 12.24 -25.70 -17.58
CA LEU A 201 13.67 -25.34 -17.52
C LEU A 201 14.22 -24.99 -18.91
N VAL A 202 13.87 -25.78 -19.94
CA VAL A 202 14.28 -25.50 -21.32
C VAL A 202 13.72 -24.16 -21.82
N ALA A 203 12.45 -23.87 -21.51
CA ALA A 203 11.83 -22.61 -21.89
C ALA A 203 12.52 -21.42 -21.20
N PHE A 204 12.70 -21.46 -19.89
CA PHE A 204 13.39 -20.39 -19.16
C PHE A 204 14.82 -20.17 -19.64
N ALA A 205 15.54 -21.23 -20.01
CA ALA A 205 16.92 -21.13 -20.48
C ALA A 205 17.07 -20.37 -21.83
N ARG A 206 15.96 -20.25 -22.59
CA ARG A 206 15.95 -19.50 -23.86
C ARG A 206 15.79 -17.98 -23.70
N TYR A 207 15.54 -17.51 -22.49
CA TYR A 207 15.42 -16.08 -22.20
C TYR A 207 16.43 -15.69 -21.10
N ASP A 208 17.55 -15.09 -21.48
CA ASP A 208 18.59 -14.66 -20.53
C ASP A 208 18.15 -13.37 -19.80
N HIS A 209 17.32 -13.55 -18.80
CA HIS A 209 16.74 -12.47 -18.00
C HIS A 209 16.66 -12.90 -16.52
N PRO A 210 16.84 -11.96 -15.55
CA PRO A 210 16.79 -12.27 -14.12
C PRO A 210 15.51 -12.99 -13.68
N GLU A 211 14.34 -12.63 -14.21
CA GLU A 211 13.06 -13.29 -13.91
C GLU A 211 13.01 -14.75 -14.42
N ALA A 212 13.59 -15.03 -15.60
CA ALA A 212 13.65 -16.40 -16.11
C ALA A 212 14.60 -17.25 -15.25
N ARG A 213 15.69 -16.67 -14.79
CA ARG A 213 16.60 -17.32 -13.85
C ARG A 213 15.96 -17.57 -12.49
N LEU A 214 15.10 -16.65 -12.00
CA LEU A 214 14.28 -16.88 -10.82
C LEU A 214 13.34 -18.08 -11.04
N GLY A 215 12.67 -18.14 -12.19
CA GLY A 215 11.81 -19.27 -12.56
C GLY A 215 12.58 -20.59 -12.63
N GLN A 216 13.75 -20.62 -13.25
CA GLN A 216 14.65 -21.80 -13.26
C GLN A 216 14.99 -22.24 -11.85
N GLY A 217 15.44 -21.33 -11.00
CA GLY A 217 15.82 -21.63 -9.63
C GLY A 217 14.68 -22.26 -8.84
N ARG A 218 13.45 -21.72 -8.95
CA ARG A 218 12.26 -22.27 -8.28
C ARG A 218 11.93 -23.69 -8.74
N VAL A 219 12.01 -23.96 -10.04
CA VAL A 219 11.77 -25.32 -10.58
C VAL A 219 12.84 -26.29 -10.10
N LEU A 220 14.13 -25.90 -10.12
CA LEU A 220 15.23 -26.71 -9.64
C LEU A 220 15.13 -27.01 -8.13
N GLU A 221 14.74 -26.01 -7.34
CA GLU A 221 14.48 -26.17 -5.91
C GLU A 221 13.38 -27.20 -5.65
N GLU A 222 12.25 -27.15 -6.37
CA GLU A 222 11.18 -28.15 -6.29
C GLU A 222 11.62 -29.56 -6.74
N MET A 223 12.62 -29.64 -7.60
CA MET A 223 13.20 -30.92 -8.04
C MET A 223 14.25 -31.46 -7.06
N GLY A 224 14.59 -30.72 -5.99
CA GLY A 224 15.63 -31.07 -5.02
C GLY A 224 17.07 -30.85 -5.57
N LEU A 225 17.22 -30.18 -6.69
CA LEU A 225 18.50 -29.85 -7.33
C LEU A 225 19.01 -28.52 -6.75
N TRP A 226 19.40 -28.55 -5.48
CA TRP A 226 19.60 -27.33 -4.70
C TRP A 226 20.82 -26.51 -5.12
N LEU A 227 21.94 -27.17 -5.50
CA LEU A 227 23.14 -26.46 -5.98
C LEU A 227 22.90 -25.78 -7.34
N GLU A 228 22.19 -26.46 -8.22
CA GLU A 228 21.77 -25.91 -9.52
C GLU A 228 20.77 -24.75 -9.31
N ALA A 229 19.85 -24.88 -8.34
CA ALA A 229 18.94 -23.80 -7.97
C ALA A 229 19.72 -22.58 -7.48
N VAL A 230 20.72 -22.75 -6.62
CA VAL A 230 21.61 -21.67 -6.15
C VAL A 230 22.32 -21.00 -7.34
N ALA A 231 22.84 -21.78 -8.28
CA ALA A 231 23.52 -21.25 -9.48
C ALA A 231 22.59 -20.38 -10.34
N ALA A 232 21.33 -20.80 -10.50
CA ALA A 232 20.31 -20.02 -11.20
C ALA A 232 19.94 -18.75 -10.43
N TYR A 233 19.70 -18.86 -9.13
CA TYR A 233 19.33 -17.74 -8.27
C TYR A 233 20.40 -16.65 -8.14
N ARG A 234 21.69 -17.01 -8.14
CA ARG A 234 22.81 -16.03 -8.09
C ARG A 234 22.80 -15.02 -9.23
N ARG A 235 22.17 -15.33 -10.35
CA ARG A 235 22.08 -14.48 -11.55
C ARG A 235 20.65 -13.96 -11.78
N SER A 236 19.81 -13.99 -10.75
CA SER A 236 18.39 -13.64 -10.82
C SER A 236 18.07 -12.32 -10.10
N THR A 237 16.82 -12.14 -9.73
CA THR A 237 16.32 -11.00 -8.97
C THR A 237 16.78 -11.02 -7.50
N PRO A 238 16.64 -9.91 -6.74
CA PRO A 238 16.91 -9.91 -5.30
C PRO A 238 16.18 -11.00 -4.52
N GLU A 239 14.95 -11.38 -4.94
CA GLU A 239 14.22 -12.50 -4.36
C GLU A 239 14.99 -13.82 -4.55
N GLY A 240 15.52 -14.06 -5.74
CA GLY A 240 16.30 -15.27 -5.99
C GLY A 240 17.62 -15.29 -5.21
N LEU A 241 18.31 -14.17 -5.12
CA LEU A 241 19.49 -14.05 -4.25
C LEU A 241 19.16 -14.39 -2.80
N TRP A 242 18.06 -13.86 -2.30
CA TRP A 242 17.55 -14.17 -0.95
C TRP A 242 17.22 -15.66 -0.76
N ARG A 243 16.64 -16.33 -1.77
CA ARG A 243 16.42 -17.78 -1.76
C ARG A 243 17.71 -18.58 -1.79
N ALA A 244 18.68 -18.14 -2.61
CA ALA A 244 19.99 -18.78 -2.68
C ALA A 244 20.72 -18.77 -1.33
N THR A 245 20.67 -17.68 -0.60
CA THR A 245 21.30 -17.61 0.74
C THR A 245 20.69 -18.62 1.72
N ALA A 246 19.35 -18.80 1.68
CA ALA A 246 18.68 -19.80 2.50
C ALA A 246 19.10 -21.24 2.17
N LEU A 247 19.20 -21.56 0.88
CA LEU A 247 19.65 -22.87 0.43
C LEU A 247 21.11 -23.13 0.82
N LEU A 248 21.99 -22.15 0.64
CA LEU A 248 23.40 -22.25 1.03
C LEU A 248 23.57 -22.51 2.52
N GLU A 249 22.83 -21.81 3.38
CA GLU A 249 22.87 -22.07 4.82
C GLU A 249 22.37 -23.50 5.16
N ARG A 250 21.26 -23.94 4.53
CA ARG A 250 20.76 -25.31 4.71
C ARG A 250 21.73 -26.39 4.26
N LEU A 251 22.53 -26.11 3.23
CA LEU A 251 23.59 -26.97 2.73
C LEU A 251 24.88 -26.91 3.56
N GLY A 252 24.96 -26.06 4.59
CA GLY A 252 26.14 -25.85 5.39
C GLY A 252 27.22 -24.98 4.72
N LEU A 253 26.95 -24.42 3.54
CA LEU A 253 27.84 -23.56 2.78
C LEU A 253 27.77 -22.10 3.29
N ARG A 254 28.15 -21.94 4.56
CA ARG A 254 27.91 -20.71 5.34
C ARG A 254 28.76 -19.52 4.89
N LYS A 255 29.98 -19.76 4.38
CA LYS A 255 30.83 -18.67 3.85
C LYS A 255 30.27 -18.12 2.55
N GLU A 256 29.84 -18.99 1.64
CA GLU A 256 29.20 -18.60 0.38
C GLU A 256 27.84 -17.90 0.63
N ALA A 257 27.11 -18.32 1.67
CA ALA A 257 25.89 -17.62 2.10
C ALA A 257 26.21 -16.21 2.57
N LEU A 258 27.28 -16.03 3.38
CA LEU A 258 27.72 -14.73 3.88
C LEU A 258 28.10 -13.77 2.75
N GLU A 259 28.89 -14.21 1.79
CA GLU A 259 29.27 -13.41 0.61
C GLU A 259 28.01 -12.92 -0.15
N LEU A 260 27.03 -13.81 -0.32
CA LEU A 260 25.81 -13.47 -1.03
C LEU A 260 24.88 -12.54 -0.23
N TYR A 261 24.85 -12.68 1.10
CA TYR A 261 24.15 -11.73 1.98
C TYR A 261 24.78 -10.34 1.91
N LEU A 262 26.10 -10.24 1.94
CA LEU A 262 26.83 -8.97 1.82
C LEU A 262 26.55 -8.31 0.45
N ASN A 263 26.49 -9.09 -0.62
CA ASN A 263 26.12 -8.60 -1.95
C ASN A 263 24.69 -8.06 -1.94
N LEU A 264 23.72 -8.81 -1.39
CA LEU A 264 22.31 -8.40 -1.35
C LEU A 264 22.10 -7.15 -0.47
N ALA A 265 22.87 -7.00 0.59
CA ALA A 265 22.86 -5.84 1.48
C ALA A 265 23.40 -4.54 0.84
N GLN A 266 24.06 -4.61 -0.31
CA GLN A 266 24.52 -3.43 -1.05
C GLN A 266 23.42 -2.71 -1.85
N GLY A 267 22.35 -3.42 -2.19
CA GLY A 267 21.26 -2.90 -3.01
C GLY A 267 20.18 -2.21 -2.20
N ASP A 268 19.25 -1.57 -2.92
CA ASP A 268 18.06 -0.90 -2.35
C ASP A 268 16.84 -1.84 -2.31
N SER A 269 17.06 -3.16 -2.29
CA SER A 269 15.97 -4.12 -2.28
C SER A 269 15.31 -4.23 -0.91
N LEU A 270 14.07 -4.74 -0.88
CA LEU A 270 13.33 -5.04 0.36
C LEU A 270 14.10 -6.01 1.29
N TYR A 271 15.07 -6.75 0.75
CA TYR A 271 15.86 -7.72 1.48
C TYR A 271 17.18 -7.16 2.04
N ALA A 272 17.55 -5.93 1.69
CA ALA A 272 18.88 -5.38 2.00
C ALA A 272 19.18 -5.35 3.51
N ASP A 273 18.27 -4.78 4.33
CA ASP A 273 18.45 -4.71 5.79
C ASP A 273 18.39 -6.10 6.44
N ASP A 274 17.50 -6.98 6.00
CA ASP A 274 17.43 -8.37 6.47
C ASP A 274 18.73 -9.14 6.14
N ALA A 275 19.26 -8.93 4.95
CA ALA A 275 20.51 -9.53 4.51
C ALA A 275 21.70 -9.00 5.33
N ALA A 276 21.75 -7.70 5.59
CA ALA A 276 22.79 -7.09 6.44
C ALA A 276 22.73 -7.63 7.87
N LEU A 277 21.53 -7.72 8.47
CA LEU A 277 21.37 -8.28 9.81
C LEU A 277 21.84 -9.75 9.87
N ARG A 278 21.43 -10.57 8.90
CA ARG A 278 21.85 -11.98 8.88
C ARG A 278 23.34 -12.14 8.57
N ALA A 279 23.90 -11.31 7.67
CA ALA A 279 25.33 -11.29 7.41
C ALA A 279 26.14 -10.97 8.70
N TYR A 280 25.69 -9.97 9.47
CA TYR A 280 26.31 -9.63 10.75
C TYR A 280 26.33 -10.81 11.72
N VAL A 281 25.20 -11.46 11.92
CA VAL A 281 25.07 -12.62 12.81
C VAL A 281 25.94 -13.78 12.32
N LEU A 282 25.86 -14.11 11.03
CA LEU A 282 26.60 -15.22 10.42
C LEU A 282 28.09 -14.99 10.42
N ALA A 283 28.56 -13.76 10.17
CA ALA A 283 29.96 -13.39 10.25
C ALA A 283 30.52 -13.56 11.68
N GLY A 284 29.75 -13.16 12.71
CA GLY A 284 30.09 -13.41 14.10
C GLY A 284 30.18 -14.88 14.45
N GLU A 285 29.22 -15.71 13.98
CA GLU A 285 29.24 -17.17 14.15
C GLU A 285 30.43 -17.84 13.46
N LEU A 286 30.98 -17.22 12.41
CA LEU A 286 32.16 -17.69 11.67
C LEU A 286 33.48 -17.09 12.15
N GLY A 287 33.47 -16.13 13.06
CA GLY A 287 34.66 -15.41 13.53
C GLY A 287 35.29 -14.47 12.49
N LEU A 288 34.50 -13.93 11.55
CA LEU A 288 34.93 -13.09 10.45
C LEU A 288 34.59 -11.61 10.75
N GLU A 289 35.45 -10.94 11.55
CA GLU A 289 35.18 -9.59 12.05
C GLU A 289 35.07 -8.54 10.93
N GLU A 290 35.94 -8.56 9.91
CA GLU A 290 35.84 -7.63 8.77
C GLU A 290 34.49 -7.70 8.08
N ALA A 291 34.00 -8.91 7.78
CA ALA A 291 32.69 -9.12 7.18
C ALA A 291 31.55 -8.68 8.11
N ARG A 292 31.76 -8.82 9.42
CA ARG A 292 30.80 -8.39 10.44
C ARG A 292 30.69 -6.87 10.49
N GLU A 293 31.82 -6.16 10.47
CA GLU A 293 31.85 -4.70 10.40
C GLU A 293 31.23 -4.17 9.09
N GLU A 294 31.54 -4.83 7.97
CA GLU A 294 30.94 -4.52 6.68
C GLU A 294 29.41 -4.67 6.73
N ALA A 295 28.90 -5.77 7.26
CA ALA A 295 27.47 -6.01 7.41
C ALA A 295 26.81 -4.95 8.32
N TYR A 296 27.45 -4.62 9.45
CA TYR A 296 26.98 -3.58 10.36
C TYR A 296 26.91 -2.20 9.68
N ALA A 297 27.91 -1.85 8.89
CA ALA A 297 27.95 -0.58 8.16
C ALA A 297 26.75 -0.44 7.19
N ARG A 298 26.28 -1.55 6.61
CA ARG A 298 25.19 -1.59 5.62
C ARG A 298 23.78 -1.53 6.20
N LEU A 299 23.60 -1.81 7.49
CA LEU A 299 22.30 -1.66 8.16
C LEU A 299 21.87 -0.20 8.17
N GLN A 300 20.75 0.12 7.54
CA GLN A 300 20.23 1.49 7.43
C GLN A 300 18.84 1.65 8.03
N GLY A 301 18.06 0.57 8.11
CA GLY A 301 16.68 0.57 8.61
C GLY A 301 16.56 0.24 10.10
N GLY A 302 15.32 0.03 10.53
CA GLY A 302 14.99 -0.24 11.94
C GLY A 302 15.62 -1.50 12.51
N LEU A 303 15.95 -2.50 11.69
CA LEU A 303 16.61 -3.72 12.16
C LEU A 303 18.00 -3.44 12.77
N GLY A 304 18.65 -2.35 12.38
CA GLY A 304 19.90 -1.90 12.98
C GLY A 304 19.79 -1.67 14.49
N LEU A 305 18.62 -1.27 14.99
CA LEU A 305 18.38 -1.09 16.43
C LEU A 305 18.68 -2.35 17.24
N LEU A 306 18.44 -3.55 16.69
CA LEU A 306 18.72 -4.83 17.35
C LEU A 306 20.20 -4.98 17.68
N LEU A 307 21.07 -4.27 16.96
CA LEU A 307 22.52 -4.27 17.12
C LEU A 307 23.05 -2.94 17.72
N GLY A 308 22.16 -2.09 18.24
CA GLY A 308 22.51 -0.79 18.81
C GLY A 308 22.77 0.32 17.78
N LYS A 309 22.50 0.08 16.49
CA LYS A 309 22.65 1.10 15.44
C LYS A 309 21.34 1.87 15.27
N THR A 310 21.36 3.15 15.60
CA THR A 310 20.20 4.03 15.41
C THR A 310 20.16 4.55 13.97
N PRO A 311 19.06 4.37 13.24
CA PRO A 311 18.88 4.97 11.92
C PRO A 311 18.92 6.50 11.98
N PRO A 312 19.28 7.18 10.88
CA PRO A 312 19.20 8.64 10.84
C PRO A 312 17.76 9.11 11.09
N PRO A 313 17.58 10.28 11.74
CA PRO A 313 16.25 10.84 11.93
C PRO A 313 15.60 11.14 10.59
N PRO A 314 14.27 11.11 10.50
CA PRO A 314 13.56 11.57 9.32
C PRO A 314 13.93 13.02 8.99
N PRO A 315 14.11 13.38 7.71
CA PRO A 315 14.45 14.75 7.35
C PRO A 315 13.33 15.71 7.78
N PRO A 316 13.68 16.97 8.14
CA PRO A 316 12.68 17.97 8.44
C PRO A 316 11.78 18.20 7.23
N ALA A 317 10.52 18.55 7.48
CA ALA A 317 9.64 18.98 6.40
C ALA A 317 10.05 20.37 5.89
N PRO A 318 9.91 20.64 4.59
CA PRO A 318 10.10 21.98 4.08
C PRO A 318 9.12 22.95 4.74
N GLU A 319 9.57 24.16 5.04
CA GLU A 319 8.69 25.22 5.50
C GLU A 319 7.88 25.75 4.32
N GLY A 320 6.61 26.04 4.57
CA GLY A 320 5.70 26.63 3.59
C GLY A 320 4.83 27.71 4.22
N PRO A 321 4.31 28.67 3.41
CA PRO A 321 3.39 29.67 3.93
C PRO A 321 2.11 28.98 4.46
N PRO A 322 1.39 29.60 5.41
CA PRO A 322 0.10 29.11 5.86
C PRO A 322 -0.84 28.91 4.66
N PRO A 323 -1.56 27.76 4.58
CA PRO A 323 -2.44 27.51 3.45
C PRO A 323 -3.61 28.50 3.46
N PRO A 324 -3.99 29.04 2.30
CA PRO A 324 -5.07 30.04 2.20
C PRO A 324 -6.43 29.50 2.63
N GLU A 325 -6.60 28.19 2.68
CA GLU A 325 -7.80 27.50 3.16
C GLU A 325 -7.95 27.49 4.68
N ALA A 326 -6.89 27.71 5.44
CA ALA A 326 -6.89 27.54 6.89
C ALA A 326 -8.00 28.34 7.62
N PRO A 327 -8.27 29.62 7.34
CA PRO A 327 -9.35 30.37 7.97
C PRO A 327 -10.74 29.81 7.63
N GLN A 328 -10.93 29.38 6.38
CA GLN A 328 -12.20 28.88 5.87
C GLN A 328 -12.50 27.48 6.42
N VAL A 329 -11.46 26.62 6.48
CA VAL A 329 -11.55 25.29 7.13
C VAL A 329 -11.90 25.45 8.61
N ALA A 330 -11.28 26.39 9.31
CA ALA A 330 -11.61 26.70 10.71
C ALA A 330 -13.07 27.15 10.88
N ALA A 331 -13.58 28.00 9.96
CA ALA A 331 -14.96 28.44 9.97
C ALA A 331 -15.96 27.29 9.74
N LEU A 332 -15.63 26.35 8.84
CA LEU A 332 -16.45 25.13 8.64
C LEU A 332 -16.47 24.24 9.88
N VAL A 333 -15.35 24.05 10.55
CA VAL A 333 -15.26 23.29 11.80
C VAL A 333 -16.10 23.95 12.89
N ALA A 334 -15.97 25.27 13.06
CA ALA A 334 -16.76 26.03 14.03
C ALA A 334 -18.27 25.97 13.76
N ALA A 335 -18.67 25.79 12.49
CA ALA A 335 -20.06 25.59 12.09
C ALA A 335 -20.53 24.13 12.18
N GLY A 336 -19.73 23.21 12.72
CA GLY A 336 -20.06 21.77 12.80
C GLY A 336 -20.05 21.04 11.46
N LYS A 337 -19.38 21.60 10.44
CA LYS A 337 -19.35 21.09 9.06
C LYS A 337 -18.00 20.42 8.74
N GLU A 338 -17.50 19.59 9.64
CA GLU A 338 -16.18 18.95 9.50
C GLU A 338 -16.03 18.09 8.24
N ALA A 339 -17.10 17.41 7.82
CA ALA A 339 -17.07 16.59 6.60
C ALA A 339 -16.70 17.42 5.36
N TYR A 340 -17.22 18.64 5.26
CA TYR A 340 -16.88 19.59 4.20
C TYR A 340 -15.46 20.13 4.36
N ALA A 341 -15.05 20.47 5.58
CA ALA A 341 -13.68 20.89 5.88
C ALA A 341 -12.65 19.86 5.42
N ARG A 342 -12.89 18.56 5.69
CA ARG A 342 -12.06 17.45 5.21
C ARG A 342 -12.00 17.40 3.68
N GLY A 343 -13.12 17.63 3.00
CA GLY A 343 -13.18 17.68 1.54
C GLY A 343 -12.37 18.82 0.95
N GLU A 344 -12.41 20.02 1.54
CA GLU A 344 -11.66 21.20 1.08
C GLU A 344 -10.14 20.99 1.22
N VAL A 345 -9.66 20.40 2.31
CA VAL A 345 -8.23 20.10 2.49
C VAL A 345 -7.76 19.05 1.48
N ARG A 346 -8.57 18.03 1.20
CA ARG A 346 -8.27 17.03 0.15
C ARG A 346 -8.23 17.69 -1.23
N TYR A 347 -9.18 18.57 -1.52
CA TYR A 347 -9.24 19.31 -2.78
C TYR A 347 -7.99 20.20 -2.96
N ALA A 348 -7.57 20.89 -1.90
CA ALA A 348 -6.36 21.70 -1.90
C ALA A 348 -5.12 20.86 -2.23
N LEU A 349 -4.94 19.73 -1.58
CA LEU A 349 -3.82 18.84 -1.84
C LEU A 349 -3.86 18.22 -3.25
N TRP A 350 -5.05 17.86 -3.74
CA TRP A 350 -5.21 17.31 -5.10
C TRP A 350 -4.86 18.33 -6.18
N THR A 351 -5.26 19.59 -6.01
CA THR A 351 -5.00 20.64 -6.99
C THR A 351 -3.61 21.25 -6.89
N ARG A 352 -3.04 21.22 -5.69
CA ARG A 352 -1.73 21.81 -5.37
C ARG A 352 -0.90 20.83 -4.51
N PRO A 353 -0.48 19.69 -5.08
CA PRO A 353 0.22 18.65 -4.30
C PRO A 353 1.56 19.12 -3.72
N ARG A 354 2.17 20.20 -4.28
CA ARG A 354 3.42 20.78 -3.75
C ARG A 354 3.24 21.51 -2.43
N ASP A 355 1.99 21.92 -2.10
CA ASP A 355 1.67 22.65 -0.87
C ASP A 355 1.46 21.71 0.34
N TRP A 356 1.76 20.41 0.17
CA TRP A 356 1.59 19.41 1.21
C TRP A 356 2.19 19.80 2.58
N PRO A 357 3.37 20.47 2.67
CA PRO A 357 3.95 20.79 3.98
C PRO A 357 3.06 21.70 4.82
N SER A 358 2.41 22.68 4.17
CA SER A 358 1.47 23.59 4.82
C SER A 358 0.10 22.95 5.09
N LEU A 359 -0.34 22.00 4.26
CA LEU A 359 -1.65 21.35 4.38
C LEU A 359 -1.69 20.25 5.43
N VAL A 360 -0.57 19.55 5.68
CA VAL A 360 -0.52 18.42 6.62
C VAL A 360 -0.98 18.80 8.04
N PRO A 361 -0.63 19.95 8.61
CA PRO A 361 -1.18 20.36 9.91
C PRO A 361 -2.71 20.48 9.92
N LEU A 362 -3.34 20.86 8.80
CA LEU A 362 -4.80 20.89 8.70
C LEU A 362 -5.39 19.48 8.67
N PHE A 363 -4.74 18.53 7.98
CA PHE A 363 -5.14 17.12 8.02
C PHE A 363 -5.17 16.62 9.47
N TYR A 364 -4.13 16.90 10.25
CA TYR A 364 -4.04 16.43 11.64
C TYR A 364 -5.08 17.08 12.56
N ARG A 365 -5.34 18.37 12.37
CA ARG A 365 -6.43 19.08 13.10
C ARG A 365 -7.81 18.48 12.84
N LEU A 366 -8.03 17.92 11.65
CA LEU A 366 -9.28 17.28 11.25
C LEU A 366 -9.32 15.78 11.56
N GLY A 367 -8.32 15.25 12.28
CA GLY A 367 -8.21 13.81 12.60
C GLY A 367 -7.88 12.93 11.39
N MET A 368 -7.40 13.51 10.29
CA MET A 368 -7.07 12.81 9.04
C MET A 368 -5.60 12.37 9.05
N TYR A 369 -5.21 11.60 10.07
CA TYR A 369 -3.80 11.24 10.28
C TYR A 369 -3.24 10.39 9.15
N ARG A 370 -4.01 9.44 8.65
CA ARG A 370 -3.60 8.52 7.58
C ARG A 370 -3.20 9.25 6.30
N GLU A 371 -4.01 10.22 5.87
CA GLU A 371 -3.73 11.05 4.70
C GLU A 371 -2.54 11.98 4.95
N GLY A 372 -2.50 12.63 6.11
CA GLY A 372 -1.41 13.53 6.49
C GLY A 372 -0.05 12.80 6.54
N ILE A 373 0.01 11.62 7.14
CA ILE A 373 1.20 10.76 7.17
C ILE A 373 1.67 10.42 5.75
N ARG A 374 0.75 10.02 4.87
CA ARG A 374 1.10 9.69 3.48
C ARG A 374 1.63 10.90 2.70
N ALA A 375 0.98 12.05 2.87
CA ALA A 375 1.41 13.28 2.20
C ALA A 375 2.79 13.74 2.70
N ALA A 376 3.09 13.55 3.98
CA ALA A 376 4.32 13.99 4.63
C ALA A 376 5.52 13.05 4.47
N TRP A 377 5.28 11.80 4.03
CA TRP A 377 6.36 10.81 3.90
C TRP A 377 7.45 11.26 2.92
N PRO A 378 8.77 11.09 3.22
CA PRO A 378 9.35 10.43 4.42
C PRO A 378 9.81 11.40 5.53
N THR A 379 9.23 12.60 5.62
CA THR A 379 9.71 13.64 6.56
C THR A 379 9.25 13.45 8.01
N ALA A 380 9.80 14.26 8.93
CA ALA A 380 9.41 14.27 10.34
C ALA A 380 7.91 14.52 10.57
N LEU A 381 7.24 15.29 9.69
CA LEU A 381 5.79 15.47 9.75
C LEU A 381 4.98 14.17 9.56
N ALA A 382 5.57 13.12 9.00
CA ALA A 382 4.91 11.83 8.88
C ALA A 382 4.76 11.08 10.21
N TYR A 383 5.29 11.61 11.33
CA TYR A 383 5.28 10.97 12.64
C TYR A 383 4.50 11.80 13.69
N PRO A 384 3.20 12.03 13.50
CA PRO A 384 2.38 12.77 14.47
C PRO A 384 2.21 11.97 15.77
N ARG A 385 1.89 12.69 16.87
CA ARG A 385 1.59 12.11 18.19
C ARG A 385 0.14 12.35 18.59
N PRO A 386 -0.86 11.75 17.91
CA PRO A 386 -2.25 11.90 18.29
C PRO A 386 -2.56 11.19 19.62
N HIS A 387 -3.66 11.60 20.28
CA HIS A 387 -4.14 10.98 21.51
C HIS A 387 -3.07 10.89 22.61
N ARG A 388 -2.24 11.93 22.72
CA ARG A 388 -1.04 11.92 23.55
C ARG A 388 -1.32 11.51 24.99
N ASP A 389 -2.36 12.07 25.60
CA ASP A 389 -2.70 11.79 26.99
C ASP A 389 -3.02 10.30 27.21
N TRP A 390 -3.75 9.68 26.31
CA TRP A 390 -4.06 8.24 26.39
C TRP A 390 -2.84 7.35 26.13
N VAL A 391 -2.07 7.65 25.07
CA VAL A 391 -0.88 6.85 24.73
C VAL A 391 0.13 6.88 25.88
N GLU A 392 0.44 8.06 26.43
CA GLU A 392 1.39 8.19 27.55
C GLU A 392 0.85 7.57 28.85
N ALA A 393 -0.46 7.72 29.14
CA ALA A 393 -1.06 7.15 30.34
C ALA A 393 -1.06 5.60 30.30
N TYR A 394 -1.51 5.01 29.19
CA TYR A 394 -1.58 3.55 29.08
C TYR A 394 -0.20 2.91 28.89
N ALA A 395 0.72 3.56 28.18
CA ALA A 395 2.10 3.11 28.11
C ALA A 395 2.75 3.06 29.50
N ARG A 396 2.60 4.14 30.29
CA ARG A 396 3.11 4.22 31.67
C ARG A 396 2.48 3.14 32.57
N LYS A 397 1.16 2.94 32.47
CA LYS A 397 0.43 1.93 33.26
C LYS A 397 0.97 0.52 32.99
N GLU A 398 1.28 0.20 31.76
CA GLU A 398 1.75 -1.12 31.34
C GLU A 398 3.29 -1.25 31.29
N GLY A 399 4.04 -0.21 31.73
CA GLY A 399 5.51 -0.22 31.73
C GLY A 399 6.13 -0.21 30.35
N LEU A 400 5.48 0.38 29.35
CA LEU A 400 5.92 0.48 27.98
C LEU A 400 6.58 1.84 27.70
N ASP A 401 7.51 1.84 26.74
CA ASP A 401 7.96 3.07 26.12
C ASP A 401 6.82 3.64 25.23
N PRO A 402 6.37 4.89 25.46
CA PRO A 402 5.32 5.52 24.66
C PRO A 402 5.65 5.56 23.17
N ASP A 403 6.91 5.77 22.80
CA ASP A 403 7.35 5.80 21.40
C ASP A 403 7.20 4.46 20.71
N LEU A 404 7.35 3.35 21.44
CA LEU A 404 7.08 2.01 20.91
C LEU A 404 5.58 1.81 20.64
N LEU A 405 4.72 2.31 21.53
CA LEU A 405 3.27 2.23 21.33
C LEU A 405 2.82 3.12 20.15
N TYR A 406 3.39 4.33 20.01
CA TYR A 406 3.16 5.17 18.83
C TYR A 406 3.62 4.47 17.53
N ALA A 407 4.79 3.87 17.53
CA ALA A 407 5.32 3.16 16.36
C ALA A 407 4.41 2.00 15.94
N LEU A 408 3.90 1.25 16.90
CA LEU A 408 2.96 0.15 16.66
C LEU A 408 1.66 0.68 16.02
N LEU A 409 0.99 1.64 16.64
CA LEU A 409 -0.26 2.22 16.14
C LEU A 409 -0.10 2.90 14.77
N HIS A 410 1.06 3.52 14.53
CA HIS A 410 1.42 4.10 13.25
C HIS A 410 1.46 3.04 12.13
N VAL A 411 2.10 1.91 12.39
CA VAL A 411 2.24 0.84 11.39
C VAL A 411 0.92 0.12 11.16
N GLU A 412 0.15 -0.12 12.23
CA GLU A 412 -1.13 -0.82 12.16
C GLU A 412 -2.18 -0.06 11.33
N SER A 413 -2.48 1.16 11.70
CA SER A 413 -3.60 1.91 11.11
C SER A 413 -3.24 3.28 10.55
N ARG A 414 -2.03 3.80 10.80
CA ARG A 414 -1.69 5.23 10.68
C ARG A 414 -2.67 6.11 11.46
N PHE A 415 -3.03 5.66 12.64
CA PHE A 415 -4.00 6.32 13.54
C PHE A 415 -5.39 6.53 12.93
N ASP A 416 -5.82 5.67 12.01
CA ASP A 416 -7.19 5.67 11.50
C ASP A 416 -8.07 4.78 12.40
N PRO A 417 -8.98 5.37 13.22
CA PRO A 417 -9.81 4.60 14.13
C PRO A 417 -10.86 3.75 13.40
N GLN A 418 -11.16 4.06 12.14
CA GLN A 418 -12.13 3.33 11.33
C GLN A 418 -11.48 2.32 10.39
N ALA A 419 -10.17 2.06 10.54
CA ALA A 419 -9.45 1.12 9.69
C ALA A 419 -10.01 -0.30 9.80
N VAL A 420 -10.25 -0.92 8.64
CA VAL A 420 -10.62 -2.34 8.52
C VAL A 420 -9.72 -2.98 7.48
N SER A 421 -8.97 -4.02 7.89
CA SER A 421 -8.11 -4.73 6.96
C SER A 421 -8.91 -5.72 6.09
N PRO A 422 -8.36 -6.19 4.95
CA PRO A 422 -8.98 -7.25 4.15
C PRO A 422 -9.24 -8.55 4.93
N THR A 423 -8.47 -8.81 5.97
CA THR A 423 -8.61 -9.98 6.86
C THR A 423 -9.55 -9.74 8.03
N GLY A 424 -10.15 -8.54 8.15
CA GLY A 424 -11.11 -8.18 9.19
C GLY A 424 -10.49 -7.69 10.49
N ALA A 425 -9.24 -7.23 10.49
CA ALA A 425 -8.64 -6.53 11.62
C ALA A 425 -9.22 -5.11 11.76
N LEU A 426 -9.45 -4.64 12.99
CA LEU A 426 -10.29 -3.49 13.29
C LEU A 426 -9.55 -2.38 14.06
N GLY A 427 -9.87 -1.14 13.72
CA GLY A 427 -9.53 0.08 14.44
C GLY A 427 -8.04 0.40 14.52
N LEU A 428 -7.64 1.22 15.49
CA LEU A 428 -6.26 1.68 15.65
C LEU A 428 -5.26 0.54 15.86
N ALA A 429 -5.64 -0.47 16.64
CA ALA A 429 -4.77 -1.59 17.02
C ALA A 429 -4.77 -2.75 16.02
N GLN A 430 -5.65 -2.72 15.03
CA GLN A 430 -5.80 -3.75 14.01
C GLN A 430 -5.91 -5.18 14.58
N PHE A 431 -6.70 -5.34 15.65
CA PHE A 431 -6.98 -6.66 16.18
C PHE A 431 -8.08 -7.37 15.42
N LEU A 432 -7.92 -8.68 15.22
CA LEU A 432 -9.02 -9.56 14.88
C LEU A 432 -9.99 -9.65 16.07
N ARG A 433 -11.27 -9.91 15.80
CA ARG A 433 -12.31 -10.00 16.85
C ARG A 433 -11.97 -10.95 17.99
N GLY A 434 -11.30 -12.08 17.67
CA GLY A 434 -10.84 -13.04 18.69
C GLY A 434 -9.81 -12.44 19.64
N THR A 435 -8.76 -11.81 19.10
CA THR A 435 -7.72 -11.14 19.89
C THR A 435 -8.32 -9.99 20.71
N TRP A 436 -9.26 -9.22 20.15
CA TRP A 436 -9.97 -8.16 20.85
C TRP A 436 -10.70 -8.67 22.11
N ALA A 437 -11.44 -9.79 21.96
CA ALA A 437 -12.12 -10.42 23.08
C ALA A 437 -11.16 -11.02 24.13
N ASP A 438 -10.01 -11.55 23.67
CA ASP A 438 -8.98 -12.08 24.56
C ASP A 438 -8.37 -10.99 25.43
N VAL A 439 -8.08 -9.81 24.84
CA VAL A 439 -7.53 -8.67 25.59
C VAL A 439 -8.56 -8.09 26.56
N ALA A 440 -9.85 -8.01 26.17
CA ALA A 440 -10.91 -7.64 27.10
C ALA A 440 -10.94 -8.55 28.33
N ARG A 441 -10.82 -9.88 28.13
CA ARG A 441 -10.73 -10.85 29.24
C ARG A 441 -9.48 -10.64 30.11
N MET A 442 -8.33 -10.29 29.52
CA MET A 442 -7.12 -9.95 30.27
C MET A 442 -7.32 -8.70 31.15
N LEU A 443 -8.18 -7.79 30.74
CA LEU A 443 -8.54 -6.59 31.49
C LEU A 443 -9.70 -6.82 32.47
N GLY A 444 -10.37 -7.97 32.42
CA GLY A 444 -11.50 -8.31 33.29
C GLY A 444 -12.78 -7.54 32.94
N GLU A 445 -12.97 -7.14 31.67
CA GLU A 445 -14.10 -6.34 31.22
C GLU A 445 -14.79 -6.93 29.98
N PRO A 446 -16.04 -6.53 29.68
CA PRO A 446 -16.67 -6.83 28.40
C PRO A 446 -15.90 -6.18 27.25
N PRO A 447 -15.89 -6.77 26.03
CA PRO A 447 -15.26 -6.14 24.87
C PRO A 447 -15.85 -4.77 24.57
N ALA A 448 -14.98 -3.75 24.54
CA ALA A 448 -15.34 -2.38 24.16
C ALA A 448 -15.51 -2.26 22.62
N ASP A 449 -15.92 -1.07 22.15
CA ASP A 449 -15.98 -0.78 20.71
C ASP A 449 -14.55 -0.71 20.14
N PRO A 450 -14.18 -1.55 19.13
CA PRO A 450 -12.85 -1.53 18.54
C PRO A 450 -12.54 -0.25 17.73
N PHE A 451 -13.55 0.55 17.42
CA PHE A 451 -13.42 1.82 16.70
C PHE A 451 -13.31 3.03 17.66
N ASP A 452 -13.48 2.80 18.97
CA ASP A 452 -13.19 3.82 19.98
C ASP A 452 -11.69 3.96 20.20
N PRO A 453 -11.09 5.14 19.93
CA PRO A 453 -9.64 5.33 19.99
C PRO A 453 -9.03 5.04 21.36
N GLU A 454 -9.68 5.43 22.45
CA GLU A 454 -9.18 5.23 23.80
C GLU A 454 -9.10 3.74 24.14
N SER A 455 -10.17 3.00 23.88
CA SER A 455 -10.23 1.54 24.09
C SER A 455 -9.19 0.81 23.24
N ALA A 456 -9.02 1.22 21.98
CA ALA A 456 -8.04 0.60 21.09
C ALA A 456 -6.60 0.83 21.57
N ILE A 457 -6.25 2.02 22.05
CA ILE A 457 -4.93 2.34 22.60
C ILE A 457 -4.68 1.52 23.88
N ARG A 458 -5.66 1.48 24.77
CA ARG A 458 -5.60 0.72 26.03
C ARG A 458 -5.40 -0.78 25.78
N TYR A 459 -6.13 -1.35 24.83
CA TYR A 459 -6.01 -2.76 24.46
C TYR A 459 -4.67 -3.05 23.79
N ALA A 460 -4.20 -2.16 22.90
CA ALA A 460 -2.88 -2.29 22.27
C ALA A 460 -1.76 -2.30 23.32
N ALA A 461 -1.81 -1.37 24.29
CA ALA A 461 -0.82 -1.30 25.36
C ALA A 461 -0.82 -2.58 26.22
N ARG A 462 -1.98 -3.06 26.67
CA ARG A 462 -2.09 -4.29 27.46
C ARG A 462 -1.59 -5.51 26.71
N TYR A 463 -1.97 -5.66 25.44
CA TYR A 463 -1.56 -6.81 24.64
C TYR A 463 -0.06 -6.81 24.36
N LEU A 464 0.51 -5.64 24.01
CA LEU A 464 1.96 -5.52 23.81
C LEU A 464 2.74 -5.85 25.10
N ALA A 465 2.29 -5.36 26.25
CA ALA A 465 2.91 -5.69 27.54
C ALA A 465 2.86 -7.19 27.82
N TRP A 466 1.71 -7.84 27.59
CA TRP A 466 1.57 -9.29 27.74
C TRP A 466 2.49 -10.06 26.79
N LEU A 467 2.66 -9.60 25.55
CA LEU A 467 3.60 -10.24 24.61
C LEU A 467 5.05 -10.08 25.07
N LEU A 468 5.43 -8.90 25.60
CA LEU A 468 6.77 -8.69 26.18
C LEU A 468 7.03 -9.59 27.38
N GLU A 469 6.03 -9.84 28.24
CA GLU A 469 6.13 -10.80 29.34
C GLU A 469 6.38 -12.21 28.81
N ARG A 470 5.65 -12.64 27.77
CA ARG A 470 5.80 -13.97 27.12
C ARG A 470 7.13 -14.15 26.40
N CYS A 471 7.72 -13.06 25.92
CA CYS A 471 9.05 -13.01 25.33
C CYS A 471 10.17 -12.83 26.37
N GLY A 472 9.91 -13.10 27.64
CA GLY A 472 10.83 -12.87 28.78
C GLY A 472 12.15 -13.65 28.73
N ALA A 473 12.29 -14.65 27.85
CA ALA A 473 13.57 -15.31 27.59
C ALA A 473 14.61 -14.40 26.91
N PHE A 474 14.18 -13.28 26.34
CA PHE A 474 15.02 -12.27 25.68
C PHE A 474 15.13 -11.00 26.53
N ALA A 475 16.13 -10.17 26.26
CA ALA A 475 16.34 -8.88 26.92
C ALA A 475 16.32 -7.73 25.91
N GLY A 476 16.09 -6.50 26.39
CA GLY A 476 16.18 -5.30 25.59
C GLY A 476 15.37 -5.36 24.30
N LEU A 477 15.98 -4.96 23.20
CA LEU A 477 15.32 -4.90 21.88
C LEU A 477 15.06 -6.29 21.26
N GLU A 478 15.76 -7.33 21.67
CA GLU A 478 15.42 -8.70 21.24
C GLU A 478 14.05 -9.16 21.82
N ARG A 479 13.75 -8.77 23.07
CA ARG A 479 12.43 -8.98 23.66
C ARG A 479 11.35 -8.23 22.88
N VAL A 480 11.62 -6.98 22.51
CA VAL A 480 10.73 -6.17 21.67
C VAL A 480 10.54 -6.83 20.31
N ALA A 481 11.59 -7.30 19.66
CA ALA A 481 11.50 -7.98 18.37
C ALA A 481 10.64 -9.25 18.43
N CYS A 482 10.82 -10.07 19.46
CA CYS A 482 9.97 -11.24 19.70
C CYS A 482 8.50 -10.82 19.87
N ALA A 483 8.21 -9.80 20.69
CA ALA A 483 6.85 -9.35 20.96
C ALA A 483 6.19 -8.73 19.71
N LEU A 484 6.91 -7.92 18.94
CA LEU A 484 6.38 -7.33 17.70
C LEU A 484 6.10 -8.40 16.63
N THR A 485 7.01 -9.36 16.48
CA THR A 485 6.78 -10.49 15.56
C THR A 485 5.55 -11.32 15.99
N ALA A 486 5.37 -11.47 17.31
CA ALA A 486 4.22 -12.16 17.88
C ALA A 486 2.91 -11.35 17.77
N TYR A 487 2.98 -10.04 17.79
CA TYR A 487 1.81 -9.17 17.62
C TYR A 487 1.15 -9.39 16.25
N ASN A 488 1.95 -9.43 15.19
CA ASN A 488 1.49 -9.67 13.83
C ASN A 488 1.26 -11.15 13.52
N GLY A 489 2.24 -12.01 13.84
CA GLY A 489 2.25 -13.44 13.48
C GLY A 489 1.55 -14.38 14.47
N GLY A 490 1.28 -13.90 15.70
CA GLY A 490 0.75 -14.68 16.81
C GLY A 490 1.82 -15.34 17.69
N ILE A 491 1.64 -15.28 19.02
CA ILE A 491 2.64 -15.72 20.01
C ILE A 491 3.00 -17.19 19.88
N GLY A 492 2.01 -18.05 19.61
CA GLY A 492 2.24 -19.49 19.47
C GLY A 492 3.11 -19.84 18.25
N TYR A 493 2.90 -19.15 17.12
CA TYR A 493 3.74 -19.31 15.93
C TYR A 493 5.17 -18.82 16.20
N THR A 494 5.31 -17.64 16.80
CA THR A 494 6.61 -17.03 17.08
C THR A 494 7.45 -17.88 18.02
N LEU A 495 6.93 -18.27 19.19
CA LEU A 495 7.71 -19.03 20.17
C LEU A 495 8.07 -20.45 19.68
N ARG A 496 7.15 -21.14 18.99
CA ARG A 496 7.47 -22.44 18.37
C ARG A 496 8.53 -22.30 17.29
N GLY A 497 8.41 -21.27 16.44
CA GLY A 497 9.40 -21.00 15.39
C GLY A 497 10.78 -20.70 15.95
N ILE A 498 10.88 -19.87 16.99
CA ILE A 498 12.14 -19.58 17.68
C ILE A 498 12.77 -20.85 18.24
N ALA A 499 11.98 -21.71 18.91
CA ALA A 499 12.46 -22.96 19.46
C ALA A 499 12.94 -23.95 18.37
N GLN A 500 12.18 -24.08 17.28
CA GLN A 500 12.51 -24.97 16.16
C GLN A 500 13.76 -24.53 15.39
N GLN A 501 13.98 -23.22 15.27
CA GLN A 501 15.12 -22.65 14.53
C GLN A 501 16.35 -22.41 15.41
N GLY A 502 16.25 -22.66 16.71
CA GLY A 502 17.37 -22.52 17.63
C GLY A 502 17.69 -21.10 18.07
N GLY A 503 16.76 -20.14 17.89
CA GLY A 503 16.96 -18.76 18.34
C GLY A 503 16.12 -17.74 17.56
N LEU A 504 16.16 -16.48 18.05
CA LEU A 504 15.41 -15.38 17.45
C LEU A 504 15.90 -15.05 16.02
N TYR A 505 17.19 -14.83 15.85
CA TYR A 505 17.74 -14.44 14.53
C TYR A 505 17.58 -15.52 13.45
N PRO A 506 17.84 -16.81 13.70
CA PRO A 506 17.48 -17.87 12.77
C PRO A 506 15.99 -17.90 12.45
N PHE A 507 15.12 -17.74 13.46
CA PHE A 507 13.68 -17.67 13.22
C PHE A 507 13.29 -16.49 12.32
N LEU A 508 13.77 -15.27 12.56
CA LEU A 508 13.52 -14.12 11.72
C LEU A 508 13.96 -14.35 10.27
N ARG A 509 15.04 -15.12 10.07
CA ARG A 509 15.57 -15.48 8.75
C ARG A 509 14.76 -16.55 8.02
N PHE A 510 14.35 -17.59 8.74
CA PHE A 510 13.76 -18.81 8.15
C PHE A 510 12.26 -18.95 8.37
N GLN A 511 11.60 -17.95 8.95
CA GLN A 511 10.15 -17.99 9.10
C GLN A 511 9.46 -18.08 7.73
N GLU A 512 8.41 -18.88 7.66
CA GLU A 512 7.67 -19.13 6.42
C GLU A 512 6.83 -17.93 5.95
N ARG A 513 6.55 -16.99 6.88
CA ARG A 513 5.72 -15.82 6.63
C ARG A 513 6.58 -14.59 6.50
N ASP A 514 6.49 -13.91 5.37
CA ASP A 514 7.20 -12.64 5.13
C ASP A 514 6.58 -11.48 5.93
N GLU A 515 5.27 -11.47 6.11
CA GLU A 515 4.53 -10.38 6.75
C GLU A 515 5.04 -10.02 8.17
N PRO A 516 5.23 -10.97 9.11
CA PRO A 516 5.75 -10.63 10.44
C PRO A 516 7.18 -10.07 10.43
N ARG A 517 8.01 -10.49 9.47
CA ARG A 517 9.37 -9.97 9.30
C ARG A 517 9.36 -8.52 8.83
N GLU A 518 8.59 -8.23 7.77
CA GLU A 518 8.42 -6.87 7.26
C GLU A 518 7.77 -5.95 8.30
N TYR A 519 6.82 -6.49 9.07
CA TYR A 519 6.16 -5.77 10.15
C TYR A 519 7.17 -5.33 11.21
N LEU A 520 8.02 -6.26 11.68
CA LEU A 520 9.09 -5.95 12.64
C LEU A 520 9.98 -4.80 12.15
N ALA A 521 10.47 -4.88 10.91
CA ALA A 521 11.33 -3.84 10.33
C ALA A 521 10.63 -2.48 10.28
N LYS A 522 9.34 -2.45 9.89
CA LYS A 522 8.52 -1.23 9.82
C LYS A 522 8.31 -0.61 11.20
N VAL A 523 7.95 -1.41 12.22
CA VAL A 523 7.71 -0.89 13.58
C VAL A 523 9.02 -0.39 14.21
N LEU A 524 10.13 -1.10 14.05
CA LEU A 524 11.41 -0.65 14.58
C LEU A 524 11.90 0.64 13.88
N SER A 525 11.67 0.78 12.57
CA SER A 525 11.96 2.03 11.85
C SER A 525 11.12 3.20 12.36
N ALA A 526 9.82 2.99 12.57
CA ALA A 526 8.94 4.00 13.13
C ALA A 526 9.33 4.34 14.59
N TYR A 527 9.70 3.33 15.38
CA TYR A 527 10.17 3.53 16.76
C TYR A 527 11.42 4.39 16.82
N ALA A 528 12.40 4.12 15.94
CA ALA A 528 13.59 4.97 15.82
C ALA A 528 13.23 6.42 15.46
N ALA A 529 12.29 6.59 14.52
CA ALA A 529 11.84 7.91 14.09
C ALA A 529 11.15 8.68 15.22
N TYR A 530 10.22 8.04 15.96
CA TYR A 530 9.56 8.67 17.10
C TYR A 530 10.54 9.09 18.20
N ARG A 531 11.53 8.27 18.50
CA ARG A 531 12.60 8.62 19.48
C ARG A 531 13.50 9.76 19.02
N ALA A 532 13.68 9.94 17.74
CA ALA A 532 14.53 10.98 17.16
C ALA A 532 13.83 12.34 17.02
N ILE A 533 12.48 12.36 17.06
CA ILE A 533 11.65 13.57 16.91
C ILE A 533 11.13 13.97 18.31
N PRO A 534 11.47 15.16 18.81
CA PRO A 534 11.08 15.63 20.14
C PRO A 534 9.56 15.82 20.32
#